data_0b7d1a548433cfc8e324b85205ee87f9
#
_entry.id   0b7d1a548433cfc8e324b85205ee87f9
#
_cell.length_a   1.000
_cell.length_b   1.000
_cell.length_c   1.000
_cell.angle_alpha   90.00
_cell.angle_beta   90.00
_cell.angle_gamma   90.00
#
_symmetry.space_group_name_H-M   'P 1'
#
loop_
_entity.id
_entity.type
_entity.pdbx_description
1 polymer ?
#
loop_
_entity_poly.entity_id
_entity_poly.type
_entity_poly.pdbx_seq_one_letter_code
_entity_poly.pdbx_strand_id
1 'polypeptide(L)'
;MAVVIPARNESDRIRATVTGAAGLPGVDLVLVVDDGSRDGTAAVAQDAGASVVRHSRSRGKAAAMESGAEAVRLLEARDHRRRPRHLLFLDGDLGQTAAGAAPLTEPVLAGEADMTIAVFANRVRQGGHGFVVALSGAGIERATGWRPAQPLNGQRCLTRAAFEAARPLAPGFGVETALTIDLLRRGMRVREVEVPLAHRATGTDWRAQVHRARQFADVARALAVRQVAGHGRVIRGRGPGSRVADPDGGAPGPNGGAPGPDRGESDPGRG
;
A
#
# COMPACT_ATOMS: atom_id res chain seq x y z
N MET A 1 -0.77 -8.54 12.74
CA MET A 1 -0.17 -7.53 11.81
C MET A 1 0.57 -6.49 12.62
N ALA A 2 1.67 -5.92 12.09
CA ALA A 2 2.36 -4.79 12.70
C ALA A 2 2.11 -3.52 11.89
N VAL A 3 1.77 -2.43 12.57
CA VAL A 3 1.75 -1.08 11.98
C VAL A 3 3.09 -0.42 12.27
N VAL A 4 3.74 0.08 11.22
CA VAL A 4 4.98 0.86 11.30
C VAL A 4 4.69 2.28 10.89
N ILE A 5 4.95 3.24 11.76
CA ILE A 5 4.65 4.65 11.57
C ILE A 5 5.96 5.45 11.57
N PRO A 6 6.55 5.75 10.40
CA PRO A 6 7.61 6.75 10.30
C PRO A 6 7.06 8.12 10.69
N ALA A 7 7.68 8.80 11.66
CA ALA A 7 7.21 10.08 12.15
C ALA A 7 8.37 11.05 12.36
N ARG A 8 8.14 12.34 12.10
CA ARG A 8 9.09 13.40 12.39
C ARG A 8 8.39 14.71 12.65
N ASN A 9 8.49 15.21 13.90
CA ASN A 9 7.83 16.43 14.37
C ASN A 9 6.30 16.37 14.20
N GLU A 10 5.69 15.31 14.73
CA GLU A 10 4.26 15.03 14.66
C GLU A 10 3.63 14.91 16.06
N SER A 11 4.20 15.59 17.07
CA SER A 11 3.73 15.49 18.46
C SER A 11 2.27 15.87 18.67
N ASP A 12 1.71 16.72 17.80
CA ASP A 12 0.30 17.14 17.81
C ASP A 12 -0.68 16.08 17.29
N ARG A 13 -0.21 15.12 16.47
CA ARG A 13 -1.07 14.15 15.77
C ARG A 13 -0.76 12.71 16.09
N ILE A 14 0.49 12.40 16.45
CA ILE A 14 0.96 11.03 16.57
C ILE A 14 0.14 10.20 17.57
N ARG A 15 -0.38 10.79 18.67
CA ARG A 15 -1.26 10.11 19.62
C ARG A 15 -2.50 9.55 18.93
N ALA A 16 -3.21 10.41 18.19
CA ALA A 16 -4.42 9.99 17.49
C ALA A 16 -4.13 8.97 16.38
N THR A 17 -3.00 9.12 15.67
CA THR A 17 -2.55 8.15 14.66
C THR A 17 -2.27 6.78 15.27
N VAL A 18 -1.55 6.73 16.40
CA VAL A 18 -1.26 5.48 17.13
C VAL A 18 -2.55 4.82 17.63
N THR A 19 -3.45 5.60 18.26
CA THR A 19 -4.73 5.08 18.76
C THR A 19 -5.59 4.52 17.63
N GLY A 20 -5.71 5.25 16.51
CA GLY A 20 -6.45 4.80 15.33
C GLY A 20 -5.85 3.53 14.72
N ALA A 21 -4.53 3.46 14.62
CA ALA A 21 -3.81 2.30 14.11
C ALA A 21 -3.97 1.06 15.01
N ALA A 22 -3.93 1.24 16.33
CA ALA A 22 -4.10 0.14 17.30
C ALA A 22 -5.49 -0.48 17.25
N GLY A 23 -6.51 0.28 16.86
CA GLY A 23 -7.89 -0.20 16.70
C GLY A 23 -8.17 -0.97 15.40
N LEU A 24 -7.19 -1.07 14.49
CA LEU A 24 -7.39 -1.76 13.20
C LEU A 24 -7.51 -3.28 13.38
N PRO A 25 -8.39 -3.96 12.62
CA PRO A 25 -8.54 -5.40 12.69
C PRO A 25 -7.23 -6.15 12.41
N GLY A 26 -6.90 -7.10 13.28
CA GLY A 26 -5.71 -7.94 13.15
C GLY A 26 -4.37 -7.26 13.47
N VAL A 27 -4.37 -6.00 13.91
CA VAL A 27 -3.19 -5.30 14.43
C VAL A 27 -2.94 -5.73 15.87
N ASP A 28 -1.74 -6.21 16.14
CA ASP A 28 -1.29 -6.66 17.47
C ASP A 28 0.03 -5.97 17.88
N LEU A 29 0.53 -5.04 17.05
CA LEU A 29 1.72 -4.25 17.33
C LEU A 29 1.66 -2.93 16.58
N VAL A 30 1.80 -1.82 17.28
CA VAL A 30 2.04 -0.49 16.70
C VAL A 30 3.45 -0.04 17.07
N LEU A 31 4.24 0.28 16.06
CA LEU A 31 5.64 0.71 16.20
C LEU A 31 5.83 2.05 15.50
N VAL A 32 6.24 3.06 16.26
CA VAL A 32 6.61 4.38 15.74
C VAL A 32 8.12 4.46 15.58
N VAL A 33 8.58 4.91 14.42
CA VAL A 33 9.98 5.24 14.18
C VAL A 33 10.12 6.76 14.16
N ASP A 34 10.59 7.33 15.25
CA ASP A 34 10.90 8.76 15.35
C ASP A 34 12.20 9.06 14.59
N ASP A 35 12.09 9.66 13.42
CA ASP A 35 13.22 9.97 12.55
C ASP A 35 13.92 11.29 12.95
N GLY A 36 14.35 11.36 14.22
CA GLY A 36 15.12 12.47 14.76
C GLY A 36 14.28 13.74 14.96
N SER A 37 13.10 13.61 15.56
CA SER A 37 12.25 14.75 15.95
C SER A 37 12.94 15.65 16.98
N ARG A 38 12.56 16.92 16.96
CA ARG A 38 13.00 17.93 17.92
C ARG A 38 11.90 18.35 18.90
N ASP A 39 10.72 17.76 18.76
CA ASP A 39 9.55 17.91 19.60
C ASP A 39 9.29 16.66 20.45
N GLY A 40 8.14 16.60 21.10
CA GLY A 40 7.74 15.47 21.94
C GLY A 40 7.24 14.22 21.21
N THR A 41 7.43 14.08 19.89
CA THR A 41 6.83 13.00 19.08
C THR A 41 7.04 11.61 19.70
N ALA A 42 8.29 11.26 20.07
CA ALA A 42 8.61 9.95 20.62
C ALA A 42 7.89 9.67 21.94
N ALA A 43 7.90 10.66 22.87
CA ALA A 43 7.25 10.53 24.18
C ALA A 43 5.73 10.38 24.02
N VAL A 44 5.11 11.22 23.19
CA VAL A 44 3.67 11.18 22.93
C VAL A 44 3.24 9.85 22.28
N ALA A 45 4.07 9.29 21.38
CA ALA A 45 3.82 7.99 20.76
C ALA A 45 3.90 6.85 21.79
N GLN A 46 4.89 6.89 22.69
CA GLN A 46 5.06 5.92 23.76
C GLN A 46 3.91 5.97 24.76
N ASP A 47 3.50 7.17 25.18
CA ASP A 47 2.33 7.37 26.05
C ASP A 47 1.01 6.91 25.42
N ALA A 48 0.94 6.89 24.08
CA ALA A 48 -0.19 6.34 23.34
C ALA A 48 -0.17 4.80 23.21
N GLY A 49 0.85 4.12 23.74
CA GLY A 49 0.97 2.66 23.75
C GLY A 49 1.80 2.09 22.59
N ALA A 50 2.46 2.91 21.77
CA ALA A 50 3.32 2.41 20.71
C ALA A 50 4.69 1.95 21.25
N SER A 51 5.26 0.91 20.64
CA SER A 51 6.71 0.69 20.72
C SER A 51 7.42 1.79 19.93
N VAL A 52 8.54 2.31 20.44
CA VAL A 52 9.22 3.44 19.77
C VAL A 52 10.68 3.09 19.47
N VAL A 53 11.08 3.31 18.21
CA VAL A 53 12.48 3.35 17.79
C VAL A 53 12.83 4.79 17.48
N ARG A 54 13.95 5.29 18.01
CA ARG A 54 14.38 6.66 17.79
C ARG A 54 15.71 6.72 17.06
N HIS A 55 15.75 7.47 15.95
CA HIS A 55 17.00 7.83 15.28
C HIS A 55 17.62 9.06 15.95
N SER A 56 18.93 9.07 16.13
CA SER A 56 19.66 10.23 16.68
C SER A 56 19.61 11.45 15.77
N ARG A 57 19.37 11.23 14.46
CA ARG A 57 19.18 12.26 13.43
C ARG A 57 18.26 11.72 12.34
N SER A 58 17.66 12.61 11.55
CA SER A 58 16.84 12.18 10.40
C SER A 58 17.67 11.42 9.39
N ARG A 59 17.16 10.23 9.03
CA ARG A 59 17.71 9.31 8.02
C ARG A 59 16.77 9.16 6.82
N GLY A 60 15.58 9.73 6.91
CA GLY A 60 14.55 9.71 5.88
C GLY A 60 13.61 8.51 5.97
N LYS A 61 12.49 8.60 5.23
CA LYS A 61 11.36 7.66 5.31
C LYS A 61 11.76 6.21 5.06
N ALA A 62 12.54 5.95 4.00
CA ALA A 62 12.98 4.59 3.69
C ALA A 62 13.76 3.95 4.86
N ALA A 63 14.72 4.68 5.45
CA ALA A 63 15.48 4.19 6.59
C ALA A 63 14.58 3.98 7.82
N ALA A 64 13.58 4.83 8.03
CA ALA A 64 12.60 4.65 9.10
C ALA A 64 11.73 3.41 8.87
N MET A 65 11.27 3.16 7.64
CA MET A 65 10.55 1.94 7.28
C MET A 65 11.38 0.69 7.55
N GLU A 66 12.66 0.68 7.13
CA GLU A 66 13.57 -0.45 7.36
C GLU A 66 13.87 -0.67 8.85
N SER A 67 14.14 0.41 9.60
CA SER A 67 14.36 0.33 11.04
C SER A 67 13.12 -0.19 11.78
N GLY A 68 11.93 0.23 11.35
CA GLY A 68 10.68 -0.26 11.90
C GLY A 68 10.44 -1.75 11.62
N ALA A 69 10.65 -2.18 10.39
CA ALA A 69 10.51 -3.59 10.03
C ALA A 69 11.53 -4.48 10.78
N GLU A 70 12.75 -4.00 10.96
CA GLU A 70 13.76 -4.70 11.74
C GLU A 70 13.39 -4.79 13.23
N ALA A 71 12.88 -3.71 13.81
CA ALA A 71 12.40 -3.72 15.19
C ALA A 71 11.22 -4.70 15.38
N VAL A 72 10.28 -4.76 14.42
CA VAL A 72 9.21 -5.78 14.40
C VAL A 72 9.81 -7.18 14.39
N ARG A 73 10.82 -7.45 13.56
CA ARG A 73 11.50 -8.75 13.49
C ARG A 73 12.16 -9.13 14.82
N LEU A 74 12.80 -8.18 15.48
CA LEU A 74 13.44 -8.41 16.79
C LEU A 74 12.41 -8.71 17.89
N LEU A 75 11.29 -8.00 17.90
CA LEU A 75 10.18 -8.26 18.83
C LEU A 75 9.56 -9.64 18.57
N GLU A 76 9.38 -10.02 17.31
CA GLU A 76 8.90 -11.38 16.94
C GLU A 76 9.83 -12.48 17.43
N ALA A 77 11.13 -12.30 17.30
CA ALA A 77 12.14 -13.24 17.78
C ALA A 77 12.11 -13.35 19.31
N ARG A 78 12.02 -12.24 20.02
CA ARG A 78 11.90 -12.19 21.49
C ARG A 78 10.65 -12.92 21.97
N ASP A 79 9.53 -12.70 21.29
CA ASP A 79 8.22 -13.26 21.66
C ASP A 79 8.02 -14.68 21.10
N HIS A 80 9.07 -15.31 20.52
CA HIS A 80 9.07 -16.66 19.91
C HIS A 80 7.93 -16.85 18.90
N ARG A 81 7.62 -15.82 18.11
CA ARG A 81 6.52 -15.85 17.17
C ARG A 81 6.84 -16.74 15.97
N ARG A 82 5.98 -17.71 15.70
CA ARG A 82 6.19 -18.68 14.60
C ARG A 82 5.95 -18.11 13.21
N ARG A 83 5.04 -17.12 13.08
CA ARG A 83 4.68 -16.49 11.79
C ARG A 83 5.01 -15.02 11.83
N PRO A 84 5.82 -14.52 10.87
CA PRO A 84 6.10 -13.10 10.76
C PRO A 84 4.81 -12.28 10.54
N ARG A 85 4.76 -11.09 11.13
CA ARG A 85 3.68 -10.13 10.88
C ARG A 85 3.78 -9.55 9.48
N HIS A 86 2.65 -9.37 8.80
CA HIS A 86 2.56 -8.44 7.68
C HIS A 86 2.75 -7.02 8.19
N LEU A 87 3.18 -6.12 7.32
CA LEU A 87 3.55 -4.75 7.67
C LEU A 87 2.55 -3.77 7.05
N LEU A 88 1.93 -2.93 7.87
CA LEU A 88 1.15 -1.79 7.44
C LEU A 88 1.95 -0.52 7.73
N PHE A 89 2.32 0.23 6.70
CA PHE A 89 2.97 1.52 6.81
C PHE A 89 1.92 2.63 6.76
N LEU A 90 1.95 3.51 7.76
CA LEU A 90 1.09 4.70 7.87
C LEU A 90 1.94 5.92 8.18
N ASP A 91 1.60 7.08 7.59
CA ASP A 91 2.29 8.34 7.92
C ASP A 91 1.86 8.85 9.30
N GLY A 92 2.77 9.52 10.02
CA GLY A 92 2.55 9.98 11.40
C GLY A 92 1.50 11.09 11.54
N ASP A 93 1.15 11.79 10.45
CA ASP A 93 0.26 12.95 10.42
C ASP A 93 -1.22 12.63 10.14
N LEU A 94 -1.60 11.35 10.04
CA LEU A 94 -2.96 10.92 9.74
C LEU A 94 -3.98 11.29 10.84
N GLY A 95 -3.54 11.37 12.09
CA GLY A 95 -4.42 11.66 13.22
C GLY A 95 -5.55 10.62 13.33
N GLN A 96 -6.76 11.08 13.62
CA GLN A 96 -7.93 10.21 13.79
C GLN A 96 -8.30 9.42 12.53
N THR A 97 -7.93 9.90 11.33
CA THR A 97 -8.25 9.19 10.08
C THR A 97 -7.50 7.87 9.93
N ALA A 98 -6.44 7.62 10.70
CA ALA A 98 -5.69 6.36 10.68
C ALA A 98 -6.56 5.11 10.86
N ALA A 99 -7.68 5.22 11.61
CA ALA A 99 -8.67 4.14 11.75
C ALA A 99 -9.31 3.75 10.40
N GLY A 100 -9.31 4.63 9.40
CA GLY A 100 -9.82 4.34 8.05
C GLY A 100 -8.89 3.46 7.20
N ALA A 101 -7.74 3.01 7.72
CA ALA A 101 -6.79 2.18 6.98
C ALA A 101 -7.18 0.68 6.91
N ALA A 102 -8.25 0.25 7.57
CA ALA A 102 -8.69 -1.15 7.60
C ALA A 102 -8.78 -1.81 6.20
N PRO A 103 -9.37 -1.18 5.16
CA PRO A 103 -9.47 -1.81 3.84
C PRO A 103 -8.12 -2.17 3.20
N LEU A 104 -7.01 -1.50 3.59
CA LEU A 104 -5.67 -1.85 3.09
C LEU A 104 -5.22 -3.23 3.55
N THR A 105 -5.68 -3.69 4.69
CA THR A 105 -5.20 -4.92 5.32
C THR A 105 -5.89 -6.17 4.76
N GLU A 106 -7.14 -6.04 4.36
CA GLU A 106 -8.00 -7.16 3.96
C GLU A 106 -7.43 -7.99 2.81
N PRO A 107 -7.01 -7.41 1.63
CA PRO A 107 -6.51 -8.23 0.53
C PRO A 107 -5.17 -8.91 0.86
N VAL A 108 -4.36 -8.32 1.75
CA VAL A 108 -3.09 -8.91 2.19
C VAL A 108 -3.34 -10.06 3.16
N LEU A 109 -4.27 -9.90 4.11
CA LEU A 109 -4.64 -10.96 5.05
C LEU A 109 -5.35 -12.13 4.37
N ALA A 110 -6.18 -11.85 3.35
CA ALA A 110 -6.83 -12.86 2.53
C ALA A 110 -5.87 -13.58 1.56
N GLY A 111 -4.61 -13.13 1.45
CA GLY A 111 -3.65 -13.69 0.50
C GLY A 111 -3.97 -13.34 -0.96
N GLU A 112 -4.77 -12.32 -1.22
CA GLU A 112 -5.14 -11.85 -2.56
C GLU A 112 -4.15 -10.85 -3.14
N ALA A 113 -3.42 -10.12 -2.30
CA ALA A 113 -2.40 -9.17 -2.67
C ALA A 113 -1.13 -9.35 -1.84
N ASP A 114 0.01 -9.04 -2.44
CA ASP A 114 1.30 -9.00 -1.76
C ASP A 114 1.61 -7.60 -1.27
N MET A 115 1.02 -6.58 -1.93
CA MET A 115 1.01 -5.19 -1.49
C MET A 115 -0.30 -4.51 -1.87
N THR A 116 -0.85 -3.71 -0.94
CA THR A 116 -1.90 -2.74 -1.22
C THR A 116 -1.38 -1.31 -1.09
N ILE A 117 -1.92 -0.41 -1.91
CA ILE A 117 -1.61 1.03 -1.91
C ILE A 117 -2.92 1.78 -1.69
N ALA A 118 -2.93 2.72 -0.75
CA ALA A 118 -4.10 3.54 -0.50
C ALA A 118 -4.39 4.49 -1.68
N VAL A 119 -5.68 4.60 -2.02
CA VAL A 119 -6.23 5.66 -2.88
C VAL A 119 -7.20 6.45 -2.03
N PHE A 120 -6.95 7.75 -1.87
CA PHE A 120 -7.86 8.61 -1.11
C PHE A 120 -9.05 8.99 -1.98
N ALA A 121 -10.26 8.73 -1.49
CA ALA A 121 -11.52 9.01 -2.19
C ALA A 121 -11.68 10.51 -2.53
N ASN A 122 -11.25 11.38 -1.63
CA ASN A 122 -11.24 12.82 -1.87
C ASN A 122 -9.95 13.25 -2.55
N ARG A 123 -9.95 13.28 -3.88
CA ARG A 123 -8.89 13.95 -4.66
C ARG A 123 -8.96 15.46 -4.41
N VAL A 124 -8.44 15.92 -3.27
CA VAL A 124 -8.10 17.33 -3.15
C VAL A 124 -7.06 17.57 -4.24
N ARG A 125 -7.38 18.40 -5.23
CA ARG A 125 -6.43 18.89 -6.24
C ARG A 125 -5.31 19.59 -5.48
N GLN A 126 -4.28 18.82 -5.09
CA GLN A 126 -3.10 19.37 -4.44
C GLN A 126 -2.33 20.12 -5.52
N GLY A 127 -2.48 21.44 -5.51
CA GLY A 127 -1.71 22.31 -6.39
C GLY A 127 -0.21 22.05 -6.22
N GLY A 128 0.50 21.75 -7.32
CA GLY A 128 1.96 21.64 -7.37
C GLY A 128 2.57 20.23 -7.29
N HIS A 129 1.84 19.19 -6.91
CA HIS A 129 2.34 17.80 -6.93
C HIS A 129 2.12 17.08 -8.28
N GLY A 130 1.36 17.66 -9.19
CA GLY A 130 0.94 16.99 -10.43
C GLY A 130 2.08 16.47 -11.28
N PHE A 131 3.20 17.22 -11.35
CA PHE A 131 4.34 16.83 -12.19
C PHE A 131 5.12 15.62 -11.62
N VAL A 132 5.38 15.60 -10.30
CA VAL A 132 6.08 14.48 -9.65
C VAL A 132 5.23 13.22 -9.65
N VAL A 133 3.92 13.37 -9.41
CA VAL A 133 2.95 12.27 -9.52
C VAL A 133 2.89 11.72 -10.94
N ALA A 134 2.83 12.60 -11.96
CA ALA A 134 2.83 12.20 -13.36
C ALA A 134 4.13 11.48 -13.75
N LEU A 135 5.29 11.99 -13.32
CA LEU A 135 6.58 11.37 -13.55
C LEU A 135 6.65 9.97 -12.93
N SER A 136 6.24 9.84 -11.66
CA SER A 136 6.23 8.56 -10.97
C SER A 136 5.28 7.56 -11.64
N GLY A 137 4.05 7.97 -11.95
CA GLY A 137 3.06 7.12 -12.61
C GLY A 137 3.52 6.66 -13.99
N ALA A 138 4.03 7.57 -14.84
CA ALA A 138 4.58 7.23 -16.15
C ALA A 138 5.84 6.36 -16.06
N GLY A 139 6.67 6.57 -15.02
CA GLY A 139 7.85 5.76 -14.78
C GLY A 139 7.51 4.32 -14.37
N ILE A 140 6.51 4.15 -13.49
CA ILE A 140 6.01 2.83 -13.10
C ILE A 140 5.38 2.13 -14.32
N GLU A 141 4.52 2.82 -15.07
CA GLU A 141 3.87 2.28 -16.26
C GLU A 141 4.88 1.81 -17.30
N ARG A 142 5.89 2.62 -17.59
CA ARG A 142 6.98 2.23 -18.52
C ARG A 142 7.75 1.02 -18.03
N ALA A 143 7.97 0.89 -16.72
CA ALA A 143 8.78 -0.16 -16.14
C ALA A 143 8.03 -1.50 -15.97
N THR A 144 6.69 -1.47 -15.87
CA THR A 144 5.88 -2.62 -15.42
C THR A 144 4.62 -2.86 -16.26
N GLY A 145 4.19 -1.91 -17.09
CA GLY A 145 2.93 -1.94 -17.82
C GLY A 145 1.71 -1.53 -16.98
N TRP A 146 1.89 -1.22 -15.68
CA TRP A 146 0.80 -0.82 -14.78
C TRP A 146 0.95 0.63 -14.33
N ARG A 147 -0.16 1.39 -14.38
CA ARG A 147 -0.20 2.80 -13.98
C ARG A 147 -1.06 3.00 -12.73
N PRO A 148 -0.46 3.33 -11.59
CA PRO A 148 -1.19 3.60 -10.36
C PRO A 148 -1.90 4.95 -10.40
N ALA A 149 -3.04 5.06 -9.70
CA ALA A 149 -3.78 6.30 -9.52
C ALA A 149 -3.06 7.25 -8.53
N GLN A 150 -2.43 6.68 -7.47
CA GLN A 150 -1.69 7.45 -6.45
C GLN A 150 -0.30 6.85 -6.18
N PRO A 151 0.65 7.00 -7.11
CA PRO A 151 1.97 6.32 -7.09
C PRO A 151 2.84 6.68 -5.89
N LEU A 152 2.65 7.87 -5.32
CA LEU A 152 3.46 8.40 -4.20
C LEU A 152 2.75 8.27 -2.85
N ASN A 153 1.61 7.56 -2.80
CA ASN A 153 0.93 7.34 -1.53
C ASN A 153 1.77 6.43 -0.63
N GLY A 154 2.05 6.88 0.59
CA GLY A 154 2.87 6.18 1.56
C GLY A 154 2.11 5.15 2.41
N GLN A 155 0.77 5.19 2.40
CA GLN A 155 -0.08 4.25 3.13
C GLN A 155 -0.14 2.94 2.37
N ARG A 156 0.53 1.91 2.88
CA ARG A 156 0.71 0.63 2.17
C ARG A 156 0.71 -0.54 3.15
N CYS A 157 0.01 -1.60 2.80
CA CYS A 157 0.12 -2.86 3.51
C CYS A 157 0.89 -3.87 2.64
N LEU A 158 1.84 -4.58 3.24
CA LEU A 158 2.68 -5.56 2.54
C LEU A 158 2.72 -6.88 3.30
N THR A 159 2.77 -7.98 2.56
CA THR A 159 3.25 -9.23 3.17
C THR A 159 4.69 -9.07 3.64
N ARG A 160 5.11 -9.81 4.66
CA ARG A 160 6.52 -9.82 5.09
C ARG A 160 7.44 -10.21 3.93
N ALA A 161 7.05 -11.20 3.15
CA ALA A 161 7.82 -11.66 2.00
C ALA A 161 8.01 -10.55 0.94
N ALA A 162 6.96 -9.77 0.65
CA ALA A 162 7.05 -8.65 -0.27
C ALA A 162 8.02 -7.57 0.23
N PHE A 163 7.93 -7.22 1.52
CA PHE A 163 8.84 -6.24 2.11
C PHE A 163 10.30 -6.70 2.03
N GLU A 164 10.59 -7.93 2.43
CA GLU A 164 11.96 -8.48 2.39
C GLU A 164 12.50 -8.57 0.95
N ALA A 165 11.64 -8.93 -0.01
CA ALA A 165 12.04 -8.98 -1.43
C ALA A 165 12.37 -7.60 -2.01
N ALA A 166 11.81 -6.52 -1.46
CA ALA A 166 12.05 -5.16 -1.94
C ALA A 166 13.29 -4.49 -1.31
N ARG A 167 13.89 -5.10 -0.29
CA ARG A 167 15.08 -4.55 0.39
C ARG A 167 16.36 -4.68 -0.45
N PRO A 168 17.31 -3.72 -0.35
CA PRO A 168 17.21 -2.46 0.39
C PRO A 168 16.28 -1.46 -0.28
N LEU A 169 15.53 -0.69 0.52
CA LEU A 169 14.60 0.31 -0.01
C LEU A 169 15.34 1.47 -0.66
N ALA A 170 14.77 2.03 -1.73
CA ALA A 170 15.33 3.22 -2.36
C ALA A 170 15.27 4.41 -1.40
N PRO A 171 16.35 5.21 -1.29
CA PRO A 171 16.38 6.35 -0.39
C PRO A 171 15.49 7.51 -0.87
N GLY A 172 15.13 8.38 0.07
CA GLY A 172 14.40 9.61 -0.21
C GLY A 172 12.95 9.39 -0.61
N PHE A 173 12.42 10.32 -1.39
CA PHE A 173 11.03 10.33 -1.88
C PHE A 173 10.78 9.37 -3.06
N GLY A 174 11.78 8.66 -3.51
CA GLY A 174 11.63 7.62 -4.54
C GLY A 174 11.20 6.27 -3.99
N VAL A 175 11.09 6.11 -2.67
CA VAL A 175 10.82 4.82 -2.01
C VAL A 175 9.52 4.19 -2.50
N GLU A 176 8.44 4.96 -2.60
CA GLU A 176 7.12 4.47 -3.01
C GLU A 176 7.13 4.00 -4.48
N THR A 177 7.72 4.81 -5.36
CA THR A 177 7.88 4.48 -6.80
C THR A 177 8.71 3.23 -6.97
N ALA A 178 9.85 3.18 -6.29
CA ALA A 178 10.80 2.08 -6.35
C ALA A 178 10.18 0.76 -5.85
N LEU A 179 9.56 0.80 -4.69
CA LEU A 179 8.90 -0.35 -4.06
C LEU A 179 7.86 -0.96 -5.01
N THR A 180 7.04 -0.10 -5.63
CA THR A 180 6.02 -0.54 -6.59
C THR A 180 6.65 -1.25 -7.81
N ILE A 181 7.68 -0.66 -8.42
CA ILE A 181 8.38 -1.25 -9.58
C ILE A 181 9.03 -2.57 -9.19
N ASP A 182 9.74 -2.60 -8.06
CA ASP A 182 10.51 -3.77 -7.63
C ASP A 182 9.61 -4.98 -7.35
N LEU A 183 8.44 -4.77 -6.75
CA LEU A 183 7.49 -5.83 -6.47
C LEU A 183 6.78 -6.33 -7.73
N LEU A 184 6.30 -5.42 -8.59
CA LEU A 184 5.66 -5.79 -9.86
C LEU A 184 6.61 -6.56 -10.79
N ARG A 185 7.89 -6.16 -10.87
CA ARG A 185 8.90 -6.89 -11.66
C ARG A 185 9.22 -8.28 -11.14
N ARG A 186 8.95 -8.53 -9.86
CA ARG A 186 9.06 -9.85 -9.24
C ARG A 186 7.78 -10.70 -9.39
N GLY A 187 6.79 -10.19 -10.12
CA GLY A 187 5.51 -10.86 -10.32
C GLY A 187 4.60 -10.85 -9.10
N MET A 188 4.87 -9.97 -8.12
CA MET A 188 4.04 -9.83 -6.95
C MET A 188 2.77 -9.03 -7.26
N ARG A 189 1.68 -9.40 -6.58
CA ARG A 189 0.36 -8.81 -6.78
C ARG A 189 0.24 -7.50 -6.01
N VAL A 190 0.16 -6.39 -6.75
CA VAL A 190 -0.04 -5.05 -6.19
C VAL A 190 -1.45 -4.58 -6.54
N ARG A 191 -2.18 -4.07 -5.53
CA ARG A 191 -3.54 -3.53 -5.70
C ARG A 191 -3.66 -2.14 -5.11
N GLU A 192 -4.42 -1.27 -5.74
CA GLU A 192 -4.90 -0.02 -5.16
C GLU A 192 -6.23 -0.25 -4.44
N VAL A 193 -6.39 0.36 -3.28
CA VAL A 193 -7.57 0.22 -2.43
C VAL A 193 -8.04 1.61 -1.99
N GLU A 194 -9.30 1.93 -2.23
CA GLU A 194 -9.89 3.17 -1.75
C GLU A 194 -10.05 3.16 -0.22
N VAL A 195 -9.64 4.26 0.40
CA VAL A 195 -9.67 4.40 1.86
C VAL A 195 -10.15 5.80 2.27
N PRO A 196 -10.89 5.91 3.38
CA PRO A 196 -11.34 7.19 3.92
C PRO A 196 -10.24 7.86 4.78
N LEU A 197 -9.03 7.97 4.22
CA LEU A 197 -7.90 8.63 4.86
C LEU A 197 -7.77 10.08 4.37
N ALA A 198 -7.23 10.96 5.20
CA ALA A 198 -6.93 12.33 4.84
C ALA A 198 -5.57 12.75 5.40
N HIS A 199 -4.74 13.36 4.55
CA HIS A 199 -3.51 14.02 4.96
C HIS A 199 -3.73 15.48 5.34
N ARG A 200 -2.80 16.01 6.11
CA ARG A 200 -2.69 17.46 6.31
C ARG A 200 -2.43 18.15 4.97
N ALA A 201 -3.19 19.21 4.67
CA ALA A 201 -2.88 20.09 3.54
C ALA A 201 -1.52 20.76 3.77
N THR A 202 -0.53 20.45 2.93
CA THR A 202 0.80 21.08 2.99
C THR A 202 0.73 22.49 2.39
N GLY A 203 1.33 23.46 3.10
CA GLY A 203 1.37 24.87 2.67
C GLY A 203 2.12 25.12 1.36
N THR A 204 2.01 26.34 0.81
CA THR A 204 2.55 26.75 -0.49
C THR A 204 3.85 27.59 -0.42
N ASP A 205 4.53 27.64 0.71
CA ASP A 205 5.71 28.49 0.93
C ASP A 205 6.99 27.97 0.19
N TRP A 206 8.07 28.78 0.19
CA TRP A 206 9.32 28.49 -0.50
C TRP A 206 9.99 27.18 -0.05
N ARG A 207 9.81 26.80 1.22
CA ARG A 207 10.29 25.53 1.76
C ARG A 207 9.62 24.34 1.05
N ALA A 208 8.36 24.49 0.72
CA ALA A 208 7.62 23.52 -0.09
C ALA A 208 8.17 23.39 -1.52
N GLN A 209 8.73 24.47 -2.11
CA GLN A 209 9.36 24.39 -3.44
C GLN A 209 10.69 23.63 -3.42
N VAL A 210 11.55 23.87 -2.42
CA VAL A 210 12.79 23.10 -2.23
C VAL A 210 12.47 21.63 -1.95
N HIS A 211 11.43 21.37 -1.16
CA HIS A 211 10.96 20.02 -0.89
C HIS A 211 10.51 19.31 -2.19
N ARG A 212 9.75 19.99 -3.06
CA ARG A 212 9.32 19.46 -4.37
C ARG A 212 10.49 19.15 -5.31
N ALA A 213 11.49 20.02 -5.36
CA ALA A 213 12.69 19.79 -6.18
C ALA A 213 13.45 18.52 -5.73
N ARG A 214 13.58 18.31 -4.41
CA ARG A 214 14.16 17.08 -3.85
C ARG A 214 13.31 15.85 -4.17
N GLN A 215 11.99 15.95 -4.03
CA GLN A 215 11.08 14.86 -4.40
C GLN A 215 11.26 14.46 -5.87
N PHE A 216 11.32 15.45 -6.76
CA PHE A 216 11.55 15.19 -8.19
C PHE A 216 12.88 14.47 -8.42
N ALA A 217 13.97 14.97 -7.85
CA ALA A 217 15.31 14.39 -8.02
C ALA A 217 15.36 12.93 -7.49
N ASP A 218 14.75 12.67 -6.33
CA ASP A 218 14.72 11.33 -5.74
C ASP A 218 13.89 10.35 -6.58
N VAL A 219 12.72 10.76 -7.07
CA VAL A 219 11.89 9.93 -7.96
C VAL A 219 12.61 9.68 -9.29
N ALA A 220 13.22 10.72 -9.91
CA ALA A 220 13.97 10.58 -11.14
C ALA A 220 15.16 9.61 -10.96
N ARG A 221 15.90 9.72 -9.84
CA ARG A 221 17.00 8.81 -9.51
C ARG A 221 16.50 7.37 -9.31
N ALA A 222 15.42 7.18 -8.58
CA ALA A 222 14.82 5.85 -8.35
C ALA A 222 14.43 5.17 -9.67
N LEU A 223 13.86 5.95 -10.61
CA LEU A 223 13.51 5.49 -11.95
C LEU A 223 14.75 5.18 -12.80
N ALA A 224 15.76 6.05 -12.81
CA ALA A 224 16.98 5.87 -13.59
C ALA A 224 17.71 4.58 -13.21
N VAL A 225 17.90 4.32 -11.91
CA VAL A 225 18.52 3.08 -11.41
C VAL A 225 17.77 1.85 -11.91
N ARG A 226 16.42 1.90 -11.95
CA ARG A 226 15.60 0.77 -12.36
C ARG A 226 15.47 0.61 -13.86
N GLN A 227 15.64 1.68 -14.65
CA GLN A 227 15.68 1.61 -16.11
C GLN A 227 16.96 0.91 -16.58
N VAL A 228 18.10 1.23 -16.00
CA VAL A 228 19.40 0.59 -16.32
C VAL A 228 19.36 -0.92 -15.99
N ALA A 229 18.77 -1.31 -14.87
CA ALA A 229 18.63 -2.71 -14.47
C ALA A 229 17.65 -3.51 -15.35
N GLY A 230 16.75 -2.83 -16.07
CA GLY A 230 15.72 -3.47 -16.92
C GLY A 230 16.19 -3.91 -18.31
N HIS A 231 17.33 -3.42 -18.81
CA HIS A 231 17.85 -3.77 -20.15
C HIS A 231 18.51 -5.16 -20.18
N GLY A 232 18.64 -5.84 -19.04
CA GLY A 232 19.29 -7.15 -18.93
C GLY A 232 18.37 -8.38 -18.88
N ARG A 233 17.05 -8.22 -18.82
CA ARG A 233 16.15 -9.39 -18.65
C ARG A 233 14.75 -9.13 -19.19
N VAL A 234 14.57 -9.24 -20.48
CA VAL A 234 13.23 -9.45 -21.07
C VAL A 234 12.89 -10.92 -20.89
N ILE A 235 12.30 -11.27 -19.77
CA ILE A 235 11.53 -12.52 -19.64
C ILE A 235 10.12 -12.18 -20.08
N ARG A 236 9.71 -12.72 -21.25
CA ARG A 236 8.33 -12.73 -21.71
C ARG A 236 7.51 -13.55 -20.70
N GLY A 237 6.93 -12.91 -19.69
CA GLY A 237 5.91 -13.46 -18.81
C GLY A 237 4.55 -12.92 -19.26
N ARG A 238 3.66 -13.82 -19.63
CA ARG A 238 2.25 -13.52 -19.91
C ARG A 238 1.67 -12.73 -18.75
N GLY A 239 1.15 -11.52 -19.02
CA GLY A 239 0.42 -10.72 -18.06
C GLY A 239 -0.81 -11.46 -17.54
N PRO A 240 -1.16 -11.33 -16.26
CA PRO A 240 -2.42 -11.83 -15.74
C PRO A 240 -3.56 -10.98 -16.34
N GLY A 241 -4.44 -11.63 -17.09
CA GLY A 241 -5.61 -11.03 -17.72
C GLY A 241 -6.51 -10.35 -16.69
N SER A 242 -6.69 -9.06 -16.85
CA SER A 242 -7.80 -8.32 -16.26
C SER A 242 -9.10 -8.81 -16.92
N ARG A 243 -9.81 -9.73 -16.29
CA ARG A 243 -11.23 -9.94 -16.62
C ARG A 243 -12.01 -8.82 -15.94
N VAL A 244 -12.26 -7.77 -16.70
CA VAL A 244 -13.39 -6.88 -16.45
C VAL A 244 -14.65 -7.69 -16.74
N ALA A 245 -15.51 -7.88 -15.77
CA ALA A 245 -16.82 -8.43 -15.96
C ALA A 245 -17.66 -7.38 -16.71
N ASP A 246 -18.06 -7.66 -17.91
CA ASP A 246 -19.08 -6.90 -18.66
C ASP A 246 -20.45 -7.12 -18.00
N PRO A 247 -21.22 -6.07 -17.70
CA PRO A 247 -22.55 -6.19 -17.13
C PRO A 247 -23.69 -6.23 -18.16
N ASP A 248 -23.46 -6.66 -19.40
CA ASP A 248 -24.51 -6.80 -20.39
C ASP A 248 -24.42 -8.15 -21.13
N GLY A 249 -24.93 -9.20 -20.46
CA GLY A 249 -25.24 -10.48 -21.06
C GLY A 249 -26.73 -10.57 -21.37
N GLY A 250 -27.16 -10.02 -22.51
CA GLY A 250 -28.51 -10.19 -23.05
C GLY A 250 -28.86 -11.67 -23.27
N ALA A 251 -30.00 -12.06 -22.76
CA ALA A 251 -30.60 -13.38 -22.94
C ALA A 251 -30.95 -13.64 -24.42
N PRO A 252 -30.71 -14.85 -24.98
CA PRO A 252 -31.32 -15.25 -26.22
C PRO A 252 -32.74 -15.81 -25.95
N GLY A 253 -33.73 -15.24 -26.63
CA GLY A 253 -35.10 -15.63 -26.61
C GLY A 253 -35.36 -17.00 -27.29
N PRO A 254 -36.54 -17.56 -27.05
CA PRO A 254 -36.86 -18.92 -27.47
C PRO A 254 -37.42 -18.96 -28.91
N ASN A 255 -36.88 -19.79 -29.75
CA ASN A 255 -37.55 -20.18 -31.01
C ASN A 255 -37.81 -21.69 -31.03
N GLY A 256 -38.96 -22.01 -31.15
CA GLY A 256 -40.02 -22.76 -31.58
C GLY A 256 -39.68 -23.98 -32.45
N GLY A 257 -40.42 -25.06 -32.23
CA GLY A 257 -40.47 -26.23 -33.09
C GLY A 257 -41.03 -27.46 -32.40
N ALA A 258 -42.34 -27.53 -32.29
CA ALA A 258 -43.02 -28.84 -32.14
C ALA A 258 -43.05 -29.56 -33.50
N PRO A 259 -43.25 -30.90 -33.57
CA PRO A 259 -44.56 -31.48 -33.35
C PRO A 259 -44.58 -32.84 -32.60
N GLY A 260 -45.78 -33.15 -32.03
CA GLY A 260 -46.17 -34.40 -31.43
C GLY A 260 -46.46 -35.51 -32.44
N PRO A 261 -47.39 -36.50 -32.23
CA PRO A 261 -47.72 -37.20 -30.97
C PRO A 261 -47.61 -38.74 -31.17
N ASP A 262 -47.65 -39.55 -30.14
CA ASP A 262 -48.46 -40.82 -30.18
C ASP A 262 -48.50 -41.52 -28.77
N ARG A 263 -49.70 -41.74 -28.32
CA ARG A 263 -50.42 -42.86 -27.72
C ARG A 263 -49.71 -43.92 -26.88
N GLY A 264 -50.39 -44.25 -25.82
CA GLY A 264 -50.47 -45.57 -25.19
C GLY A 264 -50.51 -45.45 -23.67
N GLU A 265 -51.70 -45.32 -23.13
CA GLU A 265 -52.56 -46.36 -22.48
C GLU A 265 -51.88 -47.15 -21.37
N SER A 266 -52.37 -46.99 -20.18
CA SER A 266 -53.21 -47.82 -19.35
C SER A 266 -52.81 -47.75 -17.85
N ASP A 267 -53.79 -47.37 -17.11
CA ASP A 267 -54.15 -47.62 -15.70
C ASP A 267 -54.16 -49.16 -15.38
N PRO A 268 -54.40 -49.65 -14.15
CA PRO A 268 -54.38 -49.07 -12.81
C PRO A 268 -53.73 -50.00 -11.75
N GLY A 269 -53.71 -49.58 -10.47
CA GLY A 269 -53.92 -50.55 -9.45
C GLY A 269 -53.04 -50.53 -8.20
N ARG A 270 -53.60 -50.02 -7.13
CA ARG A 270 -53.62 -50.54 -5.74
C ARG A 270 -52.28 -50.93 -5.04
N GLY A 271 -52.13 -50.38 -3.90
CA GLY A 271 -51.35 -50.89 -2.82
C GLY A 271 -51.08 -49.79 -1.79
#